data_70fee36aff4def768b1f2e4772a56bcb
#
_entry.id   70fee36aff4def768b1f2e4772a56bcb
#
_cell.length_a   1.000
_cell.length_b   1.000
_cell.length_c   1.000
_cell.angle_alpha   90.00
_cell.angle_beta   90.00
_cell.angle_gamma   90.00
#
_symmetry.space_group_name_H-M   'P 1'
#
loop_
_entity.id
_entity.type
_entity.pdbx_description
1 polymer ?
#
loop_
_entity_poly.entity_id
_entity_poly.type
_entity_poly.pdbx_seq_one_letter_code
_entity_poly.pdbx_strand_id
1 'polypeptide(L)'
;MKSHLLFPFYIITSQAVRESISNKPDTASGVCLSSQLLAAHEPLPICTTRHATVATDKQQFSSEKVLGGAEDAGSNPWSQTPTNCYHNSTLNSDFCVYTSSRVANGKGTAIITDNLRAAHLARAVALLADATDDPLVHAGSHKPINVQNAKYKIVPIPGKDLGAVATERIVRGEIILQETVSLLIDYAAFGAVPRDEMRRLQGDAVRGLPARHRDRFMDMSPGAHGGDVGFDELVERVMATNSFDVDTDDGVRDDEFFAAFVETARMNHDCRPNVDYRFDPSTLTQRTTAIRDILPGEELTLSYIDPLQARDARRARLRANWGFDCTCPICTLPHPHTVASDERIAQIASLRAELADYRASSRANPAMAELLVSLYEQERVWGTLAEGYTLAAIEWNGVGDAWAATRYARLAIEHGIASQWEGHGDVVQMKMLAEDPWGHWSWMLRTRKRMGWGQGRAGEGDDEDEESDEE
;
A
#
# COMPACT_ATOMS: atom_id res chain seq x y z
N MET A 1 33.25 -30.24 -3.91
CA MET A 1 31.85 -30.38 -3.42
C MET A 1 31.51 -29.13 -2.66
N LYS A 2 30.96 -28.13 -3.34
CA LYS A 2 30.41 -26.91 -2.74
C LYS A 2 28.96 -26.82 -3.19
N SER A 3 28.08 -27.16 -2.28
CA SER A 3 26.62 -27.09 -2.47
C SER A 3 26.18 -25.65 -2.60
N HIS A 4 25.54 -25.35 -3.69
CA HIS A 4 24.76 -24.14 -3.93
C HIS A 4 23.55 -24.09 -3.00
N LEU A 5 23.49 -23.10 -2.11
CA LEU A 5 22.29 -22.64 -1.45
C LEU A 5 22.20 -21.13 -1.66
N LEU A 6 21.76 -20.74 -2.85
CA LEU A 6 21.31 -19.40 -3.19
C LEU A 6 19.89 -19.58 -3.73
N PHE A 7 18.90 -19.49 -2.85
CA PHE A 7 17.47 -19.43 -3.11
C PHE A 7 16.75 -18.60 -2.08
N PRO A 8 15.64 -18.04 -2.39
CA PRO A 8 15.20 -17.03 -3.35
C PRO A 8 14.62 -15.85 -2.57
N PHE A 9 15.25 -14.71 -2.65
CA PHE A 9 14.82 -13.53 -1.91
C PHE A 9 13.50 -12.91 -2.43
N TYR A 10 13.04 -13.29 -3.62
CA TYR A 10 11.85 -12.68 -4.24
C TYR A 10 10.54 -13.44 -4.03
N ILE A 11 10.55 -14.69 -3.57
CA ILE A 11 9.34 -15.52 -3.52
C ILE A 11 8.70 -15.57 -2.12
N ILE A 12 9.44 -15.22 -1.05
CA ILE A 12 8.97 -15.48 0.32
C ILE A 12 7.95 -14.44 0.80
N THR A 13 7.92 -13.23 0.23
CA THR A 13 6.94 -12.22 0.65
C THR A 13 5.53 -12.48 0.13
N SER A 14 5.39 -13.10 -1.04
CA SER A 14 4.08 -13.39 -1.63
C SER A 14 3.58 -14.83 -1.40
N GLN A 15 4.46 -15.82 -1.25
CA GLN A 15 4.02 -17.22 -1.03
C GLN A 15 3.50 -17.47 0.39
N ALA A 16 4.03 -16.81 1.41
CA ALA A 16 3.49 -16.92 2.76
C ALA A 16 2.07 -16.35 2.88
N VAL A 17 1.69 -15.43 1.98
CA VAL A 17 0.35 -14.87 1.87
C VAL A 17 -0.59 -15.80 1.10
N ARG A 18 -0.10 -16.61 0.15
CA ARG A 18 -0.94 -17.49 -0.67
C ARG A 18 -1.31 -18.83 -0.01
N GLU A 19 -0.53 -19.36 0.90
CA GLU A 19 -0.84 -20.65 1.55
C GLU A 19 -1.95 -20.57 2.61
N SER A 20 -2.30 -19.38 3.11
CA SER A 20 -3.41 -19.15 4.04
C SER A 20 -4.80 -19.05 3.40
N ILE A 21 -4.90 -18.97 2.08
CA ILE A 21 -6.15 -18.66 1.35
C ILE A 21 -6.98 -19.92 0.96
N SER A 22 -6.57 -21.11 1.37
CA SER A 22 -7.21 -22.36 0.93
C SER A 22 -8.51 -22.73 1.66
N ASN A 23 -9.02 -21.93 2.60
CA ASN A 23 -10.31 -22.20 3.23
C ASN A 23 -11.27 -21.02 3.02
N LYS A 24 -12.05 -21.11 1.94
CA LYS A 24 -13.22 -20.25 1.73
C LYS A 24 -14.30 -20.59 2.75
N PRO A 25 -14.80 -19.65 3.54
CA PRO A 25 -16.14 -19.74 4.09
C PRO A 25 -17.13 -19.10 3.12
N ASP A 26 -18.29 -19.72 3.02
CA ASP A 26 -19.42 -19.30 2.21
C ASP A 26 -19.87 -17.84 2.49
N THR A 27 -20.28 -17.23 1.41
CA THR A 27 -20.79 -15.87 1.26
C THR A 27 -21.91 -15.53 2.22
N ALA A 28 -21.60 -14.78 3.28
CA ALA A 28 -22.56 -13.89 3.88
C ALA A 28 -22.32 -12.48 3.35
N SER A 29 -23.37 -11.77 2.94
CA SER A 29 -23.34 -10.37 2.54
C SER A 29 -22.78 -9.52 3.67
N GLY A 30 -21.47 -9.43 3.76
CA GLY A 30 -20.73 -8.65 4.73
C GLY A 30 -20.37 -7.30 4.15
N VAL A 31 -20.54 -6.28 4.92
CA VAL A 31 -19.99 -4.97 4.63
C VAL A 31 -18.49 -5.06 4.78
N CYS A 32 -17.76 -4.65 3.78
CA CYS A 32 -16.32 -4.64 3.80
C CYS A 32 -15.79 -3.29 4.23
N LEU A 33 -14.95 -3.30 5.23
CA LEU A 33 -13.98 -2.24 5.43
C LEU A 33 -12.93 -2.33 4.32
N SER A 34 -12.40 -1.19 3.91
CA SER A 34 -11.29 -1.20 2.96
C SER A 34 -10.17 -2.11 3.46
N SER A 35 -9.71 -2.96 2.58
CA SER A 35 -8.62 -3.88 2.88
C SER A 35 -7.34 -3.18 3.32
N GLN A 36 -7.17 -1.90 3.00
CA GLN A 36 -5.96 -1.13 3.32
C GLN A 36 -5.82 -0.77 4.80
N LEU A 37 -6.91 -0.53 5.53
CA LEU A 37 -6.84 -0.33 6.98
C LEU A 37 -6.70 -1.63 7.77
N LEU A 38 -7.28 -2.71 7.24
CA LEU A 38 -7.23 -4.02 7.88
C LEU A 38 -6.03 -4.86 7.44
N ALA A 39 -5.48 -4.54 6.28
CA ALA A 39 -4.46 -5.34 5.59
C ALA A 39 -3.04 -4.81 5.77
N ALA A 40 -2.67 -4.45 6.96
CA ALA A 40 -1.23 -4.48 7.20
C ALA A 40 -0.66 -5.90 7.04
N HIS A 41 -1.49 -6.97 6.88
CA HIS A 41 -0.95 -8.32 6.98
C HIS A 41 -1.59 -9.46 6.22
N GLU A 42 -2.80 -9.36 5.71
CA GLU A 42 -3.36 -10.35 4.78
C GLU A 42 -4.45 -9.69 3.94
N PRO A 43 -4.51 -9.92 2.63
CA PRO A 43 -5.66 -9.52 1.86
C PRO A 43 -6.86 -10.33 2.36
N LEU A 44 -7.69 -9.68 3.17
CA LEU A 44 -9.04 -10.19 3.35
C LEU A 44 -9.70 -10.20 1.96
N PRO A 45 -10.51 -11.22 1.64
CA PRO A 45 -11.13 -11.33 0.36
C PRO A 45 -11.85 -10.00 0.07
N ILE A 46 -11.49 -9.38 -1.04
CA ILE A 46 -12.14 -8.18 -1.54
C ILE A 46 -13.61 -8.54 -1.68
N CYS A 47 -14.42 -8.03 -0.74
CA CYS A 47 -15.85 -8.08 -0.94
C CYS A 47 -16.17 -7.13 -2.08
N THR A 48 -16.37 -7.63 -3.26
CA THR A 48 -17.04 -6.86 -4.30
C THR A 48 -18.46 -6.64 -3.81
N THR A 49 -18.69 -5.54 -3.10
CA THR A 49 -20.03 -5.05 -2.88
C THR A 49 -20.57 -4.69 -4.26
N ARG A 50 -21.48 -5.50 -4.77
CA ARG A 50 -22.45 -4.95 -5.72
C ARG A 50 -23.16 -3.84 -4.95
N HIS A 51 -22.76 -2.60 -5.21
CA HIS A 51 -23.57 -1.47 -4.85
C HIS A 51 -24.96 -1.76 -5.39
N ALA A 52 -25.96 -1.76 -4.51
CA ALA A 52 -27.33 -1.59 -4.94
C ALA A 52 -27.33 -0.24 -5.69
N THR A 53 -27.30 -0.30 -6.99
CA THR A 53 -27.36 0.85 -7.85
C THR A 53 -28.72 1.50 -7.61
N VAL A 54 -28.70 2.65 -6.95
CA VAL A 54 -29.68 3.69 -7.31
C VAL A 54 -29.49 3.86 -8.81
N ALA A 55 -30.58 3.61 -9.55
CA ALA A 55 -30.60 3.69 -11.00
C ALA A 55 -30.26 5.12 -11.42
N THR A 56 -29.02 5.32 -11.80
CA THR A 56 -28.60 6.38 -12.68
C THR A 56 -27.99 5.72 -13.90
N ASP A 57 -28.52 6.09 -15.05
CA ASP A 57 -28.27 5.59 -16.39
C ASP A 57 -27.00 4.77 -16.60
N LYS A 58 -27.18 3.47 -16.88
CA LYS A 58 -26.15 2.62 -17.42
C LYS A 58 -25.75 3.13 -18.80
N GLN A 59 -24.71 3.92 -18.91
CA GLN A 59 -23.91 3.88 -20.11
C GLN A 59 -23.09 2.58 -20.06
N GLN A 60 -23.58 1.59 -20.78
CA GLN A 60 -22.85 0.39 -21.13
C GLN A 60 -21.57 0.80 -21.86
N PHE A 61 -20.43 0.73 -21.18
CA PHE A 61 -19.14 0.69 -21.87
C PHE A 61 -19.03 -0.67 -22.55
N SER A 62 -19.48 -0.74 -23.80
CA SER A 62 -19.15 -1.86 -24.67
C SER A 62 -17.70 -1.70 -25.11
N SER A 63 -16.93 -2.76 -24.97
CA SER A 63 -15.52 -2.89 -25.35
C SER A 63 -15.22 -2.60 -26.84
N GLU A 64 -16.23 -2.36 -27.65
CA GLU A 64 -16.08 -2.04 -29.09
C GLU A 64 -15.99 -0.54 -29.40
N LYS A 65 -16.10 0.36 -28.43
CA LYS A 65 -16.07 1.82 -28.69
C LYS A 65 -14.79 2.53 -28.29
N VAL A 66 -13.80 1.80 -27.76
CA VAL A 66 -12.47 2.36 -27.40
C VAL A 66 -11.51 2.41 -28.60
N LEU A 67 -11.87 1.74 -29.72
CA LEU A 67 -11.03 1.74 -30.95
C LEU A 67 -11.42 2.80 -31.99
N GLY A 68 -12.33 3.69 -31.69
CA GLY A 68 -12.81 4.69 -32.65
C GLY A 68 -12.84 6.10 -32.05
N GLY A 69 -11.71 6.73 -31.87
CA GLY A 69 -11.61 8.09 -31.36
C GLY A 69 -10.19 8.52 -31.04
N ALA A 70 -9.21 8.05 -31.78
CA ALA A 70 -7.82 8.51 -31.68
C ALA A 70 -7.57 9.61 -32.71
N GLU A 71 -8.05 10.84 -32.46
CA GLU A 71 -7.55 12.04 -33.08
C GLU A 71 -7.41 13.14 -32.02
N ASP A 72 -6.59 12.84 -31.00
CA ASP A 72 -5.74 13.82 -30.34
C ASP A 72 -4.42 13.10 -30.09
N ALA A 73 -3.49 13.30 -31.03
CA ALA A 73 -2.14 12.73 -30.94
C ALA A 73 -1.37 13.44 -29.85
N GLY A 74 -1.68 13.12 -28.60
CA GLY A 74 -0.80 13.34 -27.47
C GLY A 74 0.52 12.64 -27.79
N SER A 75 1.62 13.36 -27.80
CA SER A 75 2.95 12.85 -28.08
C SER A 75 3.20 11.59 -27.26
N ASN A 76 3.66 10.50 -27.90
CA ASN A 76 4.05 9.25 -27.21
C ASN A 76 4.90 9.61 -25.96
N PRO A 77 4.47 9.25 -24.74
CA PRO A 77 5.18 9.62 -23.52
C PRO A 77 6.53 8.91 -23.38
N TRP A 78 6.71 7.82 -24.12
CA TRP A 78 7.94 7.05 -24.10
C TRP A 78 9.02 7.69 -24.96
N SER A 79 10.23 7.74 -24.43
CA SER A 79 11.38 8.35 -25.12
C SER A 79 11.78 7.58 -26.39
N GLN A 80 11.52 6.28 -26.41
CA GLN A 80 11.82 5.39 -27.53
C GLN A 80 10.80 4.25 -27.59
N THR A 81 10.60 3.67 -28.77
CA THR A 81 9.94 2.36 -28.91
C THR A 81 10.75 1.33 -28.12
N PRO A 82 10.14 0.50 -27.28
CA PRO A 82 10.89 -0.47 -26.49
C PRO A 82 11.61 -1.45 -27.43
N THR A 83 12.92 -1.52 -27.31
CA THR A 83 13.78 -2.45 -28.04
C THR A 83 14.32 -3.56 -27.16
N ASN A 84 14.29 -3.35 -25.84
CA ASN A 84 14.80 -4.26 -24.84
C ASN A 84 13.62 -5.02 -24.22
N CYS A 85 13.30 -6.18 -24.81
CA CYS A 85 12.19 -7.02 -24.42
C CYS A 85 12.64 -8.46 -24.16
N TYR A 86 11.85 -9.18 -23.39
CA TYR A 86 11.86 -10.63 -23.27
C TYR A 86 10.50 -11.17 -23.68
N HIS A 87 10.48 -12.09 -24.66
CA HIS A 87 9.26 -12.77 -25.11
C HIS A 87 9.02 -14.03 -24.28
N ASN A 88 7.89 -14.06 -23.55
CA ASN A 88 7.44 -15.29 -22.89
C ASN A 88 6.49 -16.05 -23.83
N SER A 89 6.97 -17.15 -24.39
CA SER A 89 6.18 -17.96 -25.35
C SER A 89 4.97 -18.68 -24.72
N THR A 90 5.00 -18.95 -23.41
CA THR A 90 3.88 -19.58 -22.69
C THR A 90 2.72 -18.62 -22.48
N LEU A 91 3.02 -17.37 -22.15
CA LEU A 91 2.02 -16.31 -21.96
C LEU A 91 1.70 -15.58 -23.28
N ASN A 92 2.49 -15.82 -24.33
CA ASN A 92 2.46 -15.08 -25.59
C ASN A 92 2.49 -13.55 -25.35
N SER A 93 3.37 -13.11 -24.49
CA SER A 93 3.50 -11.72 -24.05
C SER A 93 4.97 -11.28 -24.01
N ASP A 94 5.20 -10.03 -24.38
CA ASP A 94 6.51 -9.39 -24.32
C ASP A 94 6.60 -8.50 -23.08
N PHE A 95 7.59 -8.75 -22.23
CA PHE A 95 7.95 -7.87 -21.13
C PHE A 95 9.10 -6.96 -21.57
N CYS A 96 8.82 -5.67 -21.64
CA CYS A 96 9.72 -4.69 -22.23
C CYS A 96 10.10 -3.58 -21.25
N VAL A 97 11.20 -2.91 -21.53
CA VAL A 97 11.63 -1.69 -20.83
C VAL A 97 11.05 -0.46 -21.55
N TYR A 98 10.22 0.28 -20.84
CA TYR A 98 9.66 1.56 -21.27
C TYR A 98 10.34 2.68 -20.49
N THR A 99 10.85 3.71 -21.18
CA THR A 99 11.53 4.84 -20.55
C THR A 99 10.95 6.16 -20.99
N SER A 100 10.88 7.12 -20.06
CA SER A 100 10.55 8.49 -20.35
C SER A 100 11.55 9.43 -19.68
N SER A 101 12.34 10.14 -20.46
CA SER A 101 13.34 11.10 -19.97
C SER A 101 12.76 12.47 -19.60
N ARG A 102 11.50 12.75 -19.98
CA ARG A 102 10.84 14.04 -19.78
C ARG A 102 10.14 14.16 -18.43
N VAL A 103 9.81 13.03 -17.82
CA VAL A 103 9.08 12.98 -16.54
C VAL A 103 9.85 13.69 -15.44
N ALA A 104 9.13 14.34 -14.54
CA ALA A 104 9.64 15.00 -13.33
C ALA A 104 10.79 15.99 -13.62
N ASN A 105 10.58 16.93 -14.56
CA ASN A 105 11.56 17.94 -14.96
C ASN A 105 12.90 17.33 -15.44
N GLY A 106 12.83 16.23 -16.19
CA GLY A 106 14.01 15.57 -16.76
C GLY A 106 14.74 14.61 -15.81
N LYS A 107 14.17 14.26 -14.67
CA LYS A 107 14.66 13.12 -13.86
C LYS A 107 14.49 11.81 -14.60
N GLY A 108 13.36 11.67 -15.30
CA GLY A 108 13.01 10.48 -16.03
C GLY A 108 12.45 9.36 -15.15
N THR A 109 11.83 8.38 -15.81
CA THR A 109 11.34 7.14 -15.20
C THR A 109 11.56 5.97 -16.15
N ALA A 110 11.64 4.78 -15.62
CA ALA A 110 11.69 3.53 -16.38
C ALA A 110 10.65 2.53 -15.81
N ILE A 111 10.01 1.77 -16.70
CA ILE A 111 8.98 0.79 -16.34
C ILE A 111 9.29 -0.52 -17.04
N ILE A 112 9.25 -1.64 -16.33
CA ILE A 112 9.36 -3.00 -16.88
C ILE A 112 7.99 -3.66 -16.74
N THR A 113 7.31 -3.89 -17.85
CA THR A 113 5.96 -4.49 -17.87
C THR A 113 5.63 -4.98 -19.27
N ASP A 114 4.46 -5.58 -19.44
CA ASP A 114 3.93 -5.95 -20.75
C ASP A 114 3.28 -4.75 -21.49
N ASN A 115 2.98 -4.98 -22.79
CA ASN A 115 2.43 -3.96 -23.67
C ASN A 115 1.07 -3.41 -23.20
N LEU A 116 0.23 -4.25 -22.60
CA LEU A 116 -1.11 -3.86 -22.16
C LEU A 116 -1.01 -2.90 -20.97
N ARG A 117 -0.23 -3.26 -19.96
CA ARG A 117 0.00 -2.41 -18.78
C ARG A 117 0.76 -1.14 -19.14
N ALA A 118 1.73 -1.23 -20.04
CA ALA A 118 2.43 -0.03 -20.54
C ALA A 118 1.48 0.98 -21.19
N ALA A 119 0.45 0.52 -21.89
CA ALA A 119 -0.57 1.38 -22.48
C ALA A 119 -1.45 2.05 -21.40
N HIS A 120 -1.81 1.35 -20.34
CA HIS A 120 -2.54 1.92 -19.20
C HIS A 120 -1.71 2.99 -18.47
N LEU A 121 -0.44 2.70 -18.20
CA LEU A 121 0.46 3.64 -17.52
C LEU A 121 0.88 4.83 -18.38
N ALA A 122 0.77 4.72 -19.72
CA ALA A 122 1.17 5.78 -20.66
C ALA A 122 0.47 7.12 -20.37
N ARG A 123 -0.81 7.09 -19.93
CA ARG A 123 -1.54 8.32 -19.59
C ARG A 123 -0.92 9.05 -18.40
N ALA A 124 -0.60 8.33 -17.33
CA ALA A 124 0.04 8.91 -16.15
C ALA A 124 1.42 9.46 -16.49
N VAL A 125 2.20 8.72 -17.29
CA VAL A 125 3.53 9.17 -17.77
C VAL A 125 3.41 10.40 -18.66
N ALA A 126 2.41 10.50 -19.54
CA ALA A 126 2.19 11.68 -20.39
C ALA A 126 1.86 12.91 -19.53
N LEU A 127 0.98 12.79 -18.57
CA LEU A 127 0.64 13.89 -17.65
C LEU A 127 1.88 14.42 -16.91
N LEU A 128 2.77 13.51 -16.49
CA LEU A 128 4.02 13.87 -15.82
C LEU A 128 5.08 14.48 -16.76
N ALA A 129 5.06 14.10 -18.04
CA ALA A 129 5.99 14.60 -19.04
C ALA A 129 5.63 16.02 -19.55
N ASP A 130 4.33 16.33 -19.57
CA ASP A 130 3.81 17.63 -20.03
C ASP A 130 3.70 18.64 -18.88
N ALA A 131 3.84 18.23 -17.64
CA ALA A 131 3.86 19.12 -16.49
C ALA A 131 5.11 20.00 -16.54
N THR A 132 4.94 21.23 -17.01
CA THR A 132 5.99 22.27 -17.02
C THR A 132 6.29 22.80 -15.63
N ASP A 133 5.36 22.59 -14.70
CA ASP A 133 5.49 22.83 -13.26
C ASP A 133 5.19 21.54 -12.52
N ASP A 134 5.92 21.32 -11.43
CA ASP A 134 5.83 20.19 -10.49
C ASP A 134 4.40 19.59 -10.44
N PRO A 135 4.19 18.27 -10.70
CA PRO A 135 2.87 17.61 -10.72
C PRO A 135 2.03 17.80 -9.45
N LEU A 136 2.59 18.43 -8.43
CA LEU A 136 1.96 18.81 -7.17
C LEU A 136 0.92 19.93 -7.27
N VAL A 137 0.89 20.70 -8.36
CA VAL A 137 0.04 21.89 -8.47
C VAL A 137 -1.43 21.55 -8.74
N HIS A 138 -1.73 20.38 -9.27
CA HIS A 138 -3.11 20.00 -9.66
C HIS A 138 -3.90 19.21 -8.61
N ALA A 139 -3.26 18.75 -7.55
CA ALA A 139 -3.93 18.00 -6.48
C ALA A 139 -4.21 18.84 -5.22
N GLY A 140 -4.73 20.08 -5.40
CA GLY A 140 -5.28 20.87 -4.28
C GLY A 140 -4.23 21.48 -3.35
N SER A 141 -3.97 22.75 -3.51
CA SER A 141 -3.50 23.77 -2.53
C SER A 141 -2.21 23.55 -1.73
N HIS A 142 -1.33 22.63 -2.05
CA HIS A 142 -0.03 22.52 -1.38
C HIS A 142 1.09 23.00 -2.29
N LYS A 143 1.89 23.96 -1.78
CA LYS A 143 3.10 24.43 -2.49
C LYS A 143 4.04 23.24 -2.72
N PRO A 144 4.72 23.18 -3.91
CA PRO A 144 5.72 22.15 -4.17
C PRO A 144 6.75 22.13 -3.05
N ILE A 145 7.01 20.95 -2.48
CA ILE A 145 8.10 20.79 -1.52
C ILE A 145 9.38 20.75 -2.33
N ASN A 146 9.99 21.90 -2.50
CA ASN A 146 11.31 22.00 -3.12
C ASN A 146 12.32 21.35 -2.17
N VAL A 147 13.11 20.41 -2.67
CA VAL A 147 14.21 19.76 -1.95
C VAL A 147 15.17 20.82 -1.32
N GLN A 148 15.25 22.02 -1.89
CA GLN A 148 16.03 23.13 -1.36
C GLN A 148 15.47 23.74 -0.07
N ASN A 149 14.17 23.52 0.22
CA ASN A 149 13.50 23.97 1.45
C ASN A 149 13.04 22.78 2.31
N ALA A 150 13.63 21.60 2.11
CA ALA A 150 13.30 20.43 2.88
C ALA A 150 13.64 20.63 4.37
N LYS A 151 12.71 20.31 5.25
CA LYS A 151 12.90 20.36 6.70
C LYS A 151 13.77 19.20 7.24
N TYR A 152 14.57 18.58 6.39
CA TYR A 152 15.49 17.49 6.74
C TYR A 152 16.77 17.58 5.92
N LYS A 153 17.76 16.84 6.35
CA LYS A 153 19.04 16.66 5.64
C LYS A 153 19.45 15.21 5.66
N ILE A 154 20.16 14.77 4.62
CA ILE A 154 20.79 13.44 4.59
C ILE A 154 22.18 13.54 5.24
N VAL A 155 22.41 12.70 6.22
CA VAL A 155 23.66 12.65 7.01
C VAL A 155 24.06 11.21 7.31
N PRO A 156 25.34 10.95 7.57
CA PRO A 156 25.76 9.64 8.10
C PRO A 156 25.12 9.38 9.48
N ILE A 157 24.53 8.18 9.63
CA ILE A 157 23.95 7.71 10.90
C ILE A 157 24.81 6.58 11.44
N PRO A 158 25.31 6.65 12.67
CA PRO A 158 26.13 5.58 13.25
C PRO A 158 25.44 4.20 13.14
N GLY A 159 26.09 3.26 12.46
CA GLY A 159 25.61 1.89 12.30
C GLY A 159 24.49 1.68 11.26
N LYS A 160 24.12 2.73 10.47
CA LYS A 160 23.04 2.67 9.48
C LYS A 160 23.40 3.26 8.11
N ASP A 161 24.65 3.64 7.87
CA ASP A 161 25.06 4.34 6.66
C ASP A 161 24.51 5.78 6.59
N LEU A 162 23.77 6.14 5.55
CA LEU A 162 23.09 7.45 5.44
C LEU A 162 21.68 7.39 6.00
N GLY A 163 21.17 8.52 6.51
CA GLY A 163 19.79 8.65 6.93
C GLY A 163 19.29 10.08 6.86
N ALA A 164 17.97 10.25 6.86
CA ALA A 164 17.31 11.54 6.84
C ALA A 164 17.08 12.03 8.27
N VAL A 165 17.52 13.26 8.60
CA VAL A 165 17.37 13.86 9.94
C VAL A 165 16.65 15.18 9.83
N ALA A 166 15.59 15.39 10.62
CA ALA A 166 14.84 16.62 10.67
C ALA A 166 15.73 17.81 11.09
N THR A 167 15.66 18.92 10.37
CA THR A 167 16.34 20.18 10.69
C THR A 167 15.44 21.16 11.41
N GLU A 168 14.12 21.01 11.22
CA GLU A 168 13.07 21.80 11.82
C GLU A 168 11.98 20.90 12.38
N ARG A 169 11.05 21.45 13.17
CA ARG A 169 9.85 20.71 13.58
C ARG A 169 8.98 20.41 12.37
N ILE A 170 8.60 19.14 12.23
CA ILE A 170 7.63 18.66 11.26
C ILE A 170 6.40 18.23 12.04
N VAL A 171 5.23 18.78 11.72
CA VAL A 171 4.00 18.45 12.43
C VAL A 171 3.31 17.23 11.81
N ARG A 172 2.55 16.49 12.59
CA ARG A 172 1.75 15.38 12.11
C ARG A 172 0.86 15.80 10.94
N GLY A 173 0.81 14.98 9.87
CA GLY A 173 0.08 15.26 8.63
C GLY A 173 0.84 16.13 7.65
N GLU A 174 2.00 16.66 8.01
CA GLU A 174 2.84 17.42 7.07
C GLU A 174 3.49 16.50 6.05
N ILE A 175 3.38 16.85 4.77
CA ILE A 175 4.05 16.16 3.67
C ILE A 175 5.53 16.53 3.73
N ILE A 176 6.39 15.52 3.86
CA ILE A 176 7.84 15.68 3.97
C ILE A 176 8.48 15.69 2.58
N LEU A 177 8.04 14.77 1.73
CA LEU A 177 8.58 14.55 0.40
C LEU A 177 7.49 14.01 -0.51
N GLN A 178 7.52 14.43 -1.77
CA GLN A 178 6.79 13.78 -2.85
C GLN A 178 7.76 13.51 -3.99
N GLU A 179 7.77 12.27 -4.48
CA GLU A 179 8.76 11.79 -5.43
C GLU A 179 8.13 10.95 -6.51
N THR A 180 8.48 11.21 -7.76
CA THR A 180 8.10 10.37 -8.90
C THR A 180 8.93 9.10 -8.92
N VAL A 181 8.30 7.98 -9.28
CA VAL A 181 8.97 6.68 -9.38
C VAL A 181 10.14 6.72 -10.36
N SER A 182 11.27 6.16 -9.95
CA SER A 182 12.49 6.07 -10.77
C SER A 182 12.49 4.81 -11.64
N LEU A 183 12.13 3.67 -11.04
CA LEU A 183 11.98 2.39 -11.71
C LEU A 183 10.75 1.68 -11.14
N LEU A 184 9.85 1.24 -12.02
CA LEU A 184 8.65 0.48 -11.71
C LEU A 184 8.75 -0.89 -12.40
N ILE A 185 8.59 -1.99 -11.66
CA ILE A 185 8.70 -3.36 -12.19
C ILE A 185 7.43 -4.11 -11.88
N ASP A 186 6.74 -4.55 -12.92
CA ASP A 186 5.55 -5.39 -12.81
C ASP A 186 5.88 -6.69 -12.06
N TYR A 187 5.11 -6.98 -11.01
CA TYR A 187 5.27 -8.21 -10.23
C TYR A 187 5.13 -9.47 -11.11
N ALA A 188 4.22 -9.44 -12.09
CA ALA A 188 4.03 -10.56 -13.01
C ALA A 188 5.29 -10.87 -13.83
N ALA A 189 6.14 -9.88 -14.08
CA ALA A 189 7.39 -10.07 -14.81
C ALA A 189 8.35 -11.02 -14.07
N PHE A 190 8.38 -11.02 -12.72
CA PHE A 190 9.24 -11.93 -11.96
C PHE A 190 8.84 -13.40 -12.09
N GLY A 191 7.57 -13.68 -12.33
CA GLY A 191 7.09 -15.05 -12.62
C GLY A 191 7.26 -15.46 -14.08
N ALA A 192 7.34 -14.49 -14.99
CA ALA A 192 7.32 -14.70 -16.43
C ALA A 192 8.69 -14.61 -17.11
N VAL A 193 9.64 -13.89 -16.53
CA VAL A 193 10.97 -13.60 -17.09
C VAL A 193 12.04 -14.36 -16.30
N PRO A 194 12.93 -15.14 -16.96
CA PRO A 194 14.06 -15.77 -16.29
C PRO A 194 14.93 -14.75 -15.57
N ARG A 195 15.51 -15.13 -14.44
CA ARG A 195 16.28 -14.22 -13.57
C ARG A 195 17.38 -13.45 -14.30
N ASP A 196 18.14 -14.10 -15.13
CA ASP A 196 19.24 -13.46 -15.85
C ASP A 196 18.75 -12.42 -16.86
N GLU A 197 17.61 -12.70 -17.53
CA GLU A 197 16.95 -11.74 -18.41
C GLU A 197 16.30 -10.60 -17.62
N MET A 198 15.67 -10.88 -16.47
CA MET A 198 15.14 -9.85 -15.58
C MET A 198 16.25 -8.91 -15.10
N ARG A 199 17.40 -9.45 -14.71
CA ARG A 199 18.58 -8.67 -14.34
C ARG A 199 19.04 -7.77 -15.48
N ARG A 200 19.08 -8.28 -16.73
CA ARG A 200 19.40 -7.50 -17.93
C ARG A 200 18.37 -6.37 -18.14
N LEU A 201 17.08 -6.68 -18.09
CA LEU A 201 16.02 -5.67 -18.24
C LEU A 201 16.11 -4.57 -17.17
N GLN A 202 16.38 -4.91 -15.93
CA GLN A 202 16.61 -3.93 -14.84
C GLN A 202 17.83 -3.04 -15.15
N GLY A 203 18.93 -3.63 -15.58
CA GLY A 203 20.13 -2.89 -15.99
C GLY A 203 19.84 -1.94 -17.15
N ASP A 204 19.11 -2.39 -18.17
CA ASP A 204 18.73 -1.57 -19.32
C ASP A 204 17.78 -0.43 -18.92
N ALA A 205 16.84 -0.69 -18.02
CA ALA A 205 15.94 0.31 -17.48
C ALA A 205 16.70 1.45 -16.78
N VAL A 206 17.66 1.11 -15.93
CA VAL A 206 18.48 2.12 -15.23
C VAL A 206 19.44 2.84 -16.18
N ARG A 207 20.01 2.16 -17.20
CA ARG A 207 20.78 2.81 -18.26
C ARG A 207 19.96 3.83 -19.04
N GLY A 208 18.67 3.59 -19.22
CA GLY A 208 17.73 4.48 -19.89
C GLY A 208 17.39 5.76 -19.10
N LEU A 209 17.68 5.81 -17.80
CA LEU A 209 17.48 7.01 -17.00
C LEU A 209 18.51 8.11 -17.39
N PRO A 210 18.12 9.40 -17.30
CA PRO A 210 19.06 10.52 -17.45
C PRO A 210 20.26 10.38 -16.50
N ALA A 211 21.47 10.70 -16.98
CA ALA A 211 22.73 10.41 -16.31
C ALA A 211 22.75 10.83 -14.83
N ARG A 212 22.35 12.09 -14.54
CA ARG A 212 22.32 12.60 -13.15
C ARG A 212 21.39 11.81 -12.25
N HIS A 213 20.24 11.35 -12.77
CA HIS A 213 19.29 10.58 -11.97
C HIS A 213 19.75 9.13 -11.81
N ARG A 214 20.33 8.55 -12.86
CA ARG A 214 20.96 7.21 -12.80
C ARG A 214 22.07 7.16 -11.75
N ASP A 215 22.94 8.19 -11.71
CA ASP A 215 24.01 8.25 -10.70
C ASP A 215 23.44 8.28 -9.28
N ARG A 216 22.35 9.03 -9.04
CA ARG A 216 21.66 9.03 -7.75
C ARG A 216 20.99 7.69 -7.42
N PHE A 217 20.42 7.02 -8.43
CA PHE A 217 19.86 5.68 -8.28
C PHE A 217 20.94 4.69 -7.85
N MET A 218 22.10 4.71 -8.51
CA MET A 218 23.23 3.83 -8.20
C MET A 218 23.93 4.16 -6.87
N ASP A 219 23.68 5.33 -6.30
CA ASP A 219 24.15 5.74 -4.96
C ASP A 219 23.27 5.21 -3.82
N MET A 220 22.15 4.52 -4.11
CA MET A 220 21.37 3.80 -3.11
C MET A 220 22.14 2.57 -2.61
N SER A 221 21.81 2.13 -1.38
CA SER A 221 22.48 0.98 -0.77
C SER A 221 22.22 -0.33 -1.56
N PRO A 222 23.25 -1.10 -1.93
CA PRO A 222 23.07 -2.42 -2.52
C PRO A 222 22.84 -3.52 -1.47
N GLY A 223 22.64 -3.17 -0.20
CA GLY A 223 22.54 -4.13 0.90
C GLY A 223 23.89 -4.66 1.40
N ALA A 224 23.83 -5.66 2.28
CA ALA A 224 25.00 -6.22 2.98
C ALA A 224 25.94 -7.07 2.11
N HIS A 225 25.63 -7.28 0.84
CA HIS A 225 26.41 -8.14 -0.04
C HIS A 225 27.55 -7.35 -0.69
N GLY A 226 28.71 -7.34 -0.06
CA GLY A 226 29.95 -6.79 -0.63
C GLY A 226 30.47 -7.63 -1.80
N GLY A 227 31.23 -7.00 -2.72
CA GLY A 227 31.92 -7.61 -3.84
C GLY A 227 31.85 -6.73 -5.08
N ASP A 228 32.90 -6.80 -5.91
CA ASP A 228 32.90 -6.17 -7.22
C ASP A 228 32.02 -7.01 -8.16
N VAL A 229 30.88 -6.45 -8.56
CA VAL A 229 29.88 -7.11 -9.41
C VAL A 229 29.60 -6.26 -10.64
N GLY A 230 29.09 -6.90 -11.70
CA GLY A 230 28.70 -6.18 -12.90
C GLY A 230 27.51 -5.22 -12.65
N PHE A 231 27.37 -4.23 -13.54
CA PHE A 231 26.35 -3.17 -13.43
C PHE A 231 24.93 -3.74 -13.22
N ASP A 232 24.54 -4.74 -14.02
CA ASP A 232 23.19 -5.32 -13.96
C ASP A 232 22.93 -6.04 -12.64
N GLU A 233 23.92 -6.72 -12.10
CA GLU A 233 23.83 -7.34 -10.78
C GLU A 233 23.78 -6.30 -9.66
N LEU A 234 24.51 -5.20 -9.79
CA LEU A 234 24.44 -4.11 -8.84
C LEU A 234 23.05 -3.46 -8.82
N VAL A 235 22.43 -3.24 -10.01
CA VAL A 235 21.05 -2.76 -10.11
C VAL A 235 20.06 -3.72 -9.46
N GLU A 236 20.19 -5.05 -9.71
CA GLU A 236 19.35 -6.07 -9.05
C GLU A 236 19.45 -5.97 -7.52
N ARG A 237 20.66 -5.80 -6.98
CA ARG A 237 20.89 -5.66 -5.53
C ARG A 237 20.28 -4.36 -4.97
N VAL A 238 20.47 -3.25 -5.67
CA VAL A 238 19.87 -1.96 -5.29
C VAL A 238 18.35 -2.06 -5.25
N MET A 239 17.74 -2.66 -6.27
CA MET A 239 16.29 -2.89 -6.29
C MET A 239 15.83 -3.79 -5.15
N ALA A 240 16.52 -4.91 -4.92
CA ALA A 240 16.17 -5.84 -3.84
C ALA A 240 16.21 -5.20 -2.44
N THR A 241 17.03 -4.17 -2.26
CA THR A 241 17.20 -3.50 -0.96
C THR A 241 16.26 -2.30 -0.78
N ASN A 242 15.91 -1.59 -1.87
CA ASN A 242 15.27 -0.27 -1.82
C ASN A 242 13.91 -0.21 -2.53
N SER A 243 13.34 -1.33 -2.96
CA SER A 243 12.03 -1.31 -3.58
C SER A 243 10.89 -1.25 -2.56
N PHE A 244 9.82 -0.60 -2.98
CA PHE A 244 8.55 -0.48 -2.28
C PHE A 244 7.50 -1.27 -3.05
N ASP A 245 6.63 -1.97 -2.33
CA ASP A 245 5.46 -2.59 -2.94
C ASP A 245 4.43 -1.48 -3.19
N VAL A 246 3.95 -1.35 -4.42
CA VAL A 246 2.96 -0.36 -4.82
C VAL A 246 1.89 -1.01 -5.70
N ASP A 247 0.69 -0.45 -5.63
CA ASP A 247 -0.47 -0.90 -6.39
C ASP A 247 -0.87 0.21 -7.37
N THR A 248 -1.14 -0.14 -8.62
CA THR A 248 -1.53 0.82 -9.67
C THR A 248 -3.03 0.88 -9.92
N ASP A 249 -3.83 -0.04 -9.34
CA ASP A 249 -5.31 -0.10 -9.49
C ASP A 249 -5.76 0.11 -10.94
N ASP A 250 -5.05 -0.55 -11.89
CA ASP A 250 -5.36 -0.46 -13.30
C ASP A 250 -6.55 -1.37 -13.72
N GLY A 251 -7.02 -2.19 -12.80
CA GLY A 251 -8.18 -3.08 -12.98
C GLY A 251 -7.93 -4.24 -13.95
N VAL A 252 -6.69 -4.46 -14.38
CA VAL A 252 -6.34 -5.47 -15.41
C VAL A 252 -6.00 -6.81 -14.77
N ARG A 253 -5.27 -6.81 -13.64
CA ARG A 253 -4.82 -8.01 -12.90
C ARG A 253 -4.51 -7.65 -11.45
N ASP A 254 -3.83 -8.58 -10.73
CA ASP A 254 -3.14 -8.25 -9.49
C ASP A 254 -2.15 -7.11 -9.77
N ASP A 255 -2.46 -5.90 -9.36
CA ASP A 255 -1.86 -4.64 -9.83
C ASP A 255 -0.57 -4.28 -9.09
N GLU A 256 0.12 -5.28 -8.54
CA GLU A 256 1.31 -5.11 -7.72
C GLU A 256 2.55 -4.82 -8.59
N PHE A 257 3.31 -3.83 -8.15
CA PHE A 257 4.60 -3.46 -8.72
C PHE A 257 5.65 -3.27 -7.62
N PHE A 258 6.91 -3.50 -7.98
CA PHE A 258 8.05 -3.02 -7.20
C PHE A 258 8.51 -1.67 -7.74
N ALA A 259 8.54 -0.67 -6.87
CA ALA A 259 8.90 0.71 -7.22
C ALA A 259 10.15 1.18 -6.47
N ALA A 260 11.04 1.90 -7.15
CA ALA A 260 12.18 2.56 -6.52
C ALA A 260 11.98 4.07 -6.47
N PHE A 261 12.18 4.63 -5.27
CA PHE A 261 12.11 6.06 -4.96
C PHE A 261 13.42 6.49 -4.29
N VAL A 262 14.26 7.19 -5.02
CA VAL A 262 15.67 7.44 -4.64
C VAL A 262 15.82 8.25 -3.36
N GLU A 263 14.95 9.24 -3.15
CA GLU A 263 15.02 10.10 -1.97
C GLU A 263 14.32 9.45 -0.76
N THR A 264 13.20 8.78 -0.98
CA THR A 264 12.47 8.07 0.09
C THR A 264 13.28 6.88 0.62
N ALA A 265 14.04 6.19 -0.23
CA ALA A 265 14.92 5.10 0.15
C ALA A 265 16.08 5.53 1.10
N ARG A 266 16.30 6.84 1.30
CA ARG A 266 17.26 7.36 2.31
C ARG A 266 16.71 7.34 3.74
N MET A 267 15.43 7.02 3.92
CA MET A 267 14.83 6.91 5.25
C MET A 267 15.06 5.50 5.79
N ASN A 268 15.76 5.41 6.91
CA ASN A 268 16.08 4.13 7.54
C ASN A 268 14.87 3.49 8.24
N HIS A 269 15.05 2.23 8.61
CA HIS A 269 14.05 1.47 9.35
C HIS A 269 13.99 1.85 10.83
N ASP A 270 12.76 1.97 11.35
CA ASP A 270 12.41 1.80 12.76
C ASP A 270 11.13 0.96 12.88
N CYS A 271 11.05 0.06 13.87
CA CYS A 271 9.84 -0.72 14.13
C CYS A 271 8.67 0.14 14.66
N ARG A 272 8.94 1.40 15.01
CA ARG A 272 7.95 2.42 15.42
C ARG A 272 8.25 3.70 14.66
N PRO A 273 7.97 3.71 13.35
CA PRO A 273 8.35 4.81 12.47
C PRO A 273 7.65 6.11 12.83
N ASN A 274 8.18 7.21 12.32
CA ASN A 274 7.55 8.54 12.44
C ASN A 274 7.09 9.10 11.09
N VAL A 275 7.37 8.38 10.01
CA VAL A 275 6.94 8.70 8.64
C VAL A 275 6.18 7.50 8.08
N ASP A 276 5.17 7.78 7.28
CA ASP A 276 4.48 6.81 6.43
C ASP A 276 4.54 7.26 4.98
N TYR A 277 4.29 6.34 4.05
CA TYR A 277 4.31 6.66 2.63
C TYR A 277 3.08 6.13 1.92
N ARG A 278 2.72 6.80 0.83
CA ARG A 278 1.65 6.38 -0.06
C ARG A 278 2.03 6.62 -1.51
N PHE A 279 1.72 5.67 -2.34
CA PHE A 279 1.81 5.78 -3.79
C PHE A 279 0.49 6.28 -4.39
N ASP A 280 0.57 7.19 -5.33
CA ASP A 280 -0.55 7.66 -6.15
C ASP A 280 -0.35 7.14 -7.57
N PRO A 281 -1.13 6.13 -8.01
CA PRO A 281 -0.98 5.53 -9.32
C PRO A 281 -1.34 6.49 -10.47
N SER A 282 -2.20 7.47 -10.22
CA SER A 282 -2.61 8.44 -11.25
C SER A 282 -1.49 9.40 -11.66
N THR A 283 -0.53 9.60 -10.75
CA THR A 283 0.63 10.49 -10.94
C THR A 283 1.96 9.75 -10.83
N LEU A 284 1.96 8.44 -10.60
CA LEU A 284 3.16 7.62 -10.38
C LEU A 284 4.12 8.23 -9.34
N THR A 285 3.57 8.87 -8.32
CA THR A 285 4.32 9.54 -7.26
C THR A 285 4.13 8.88 -5.91
N GLN A 286 5.18 8.86 -5.12
CA GLN A 286 5.11 8.51 -3.71
C GLN A 286 5.15 9.76 -2.86
N ARG A 287 4.25 9.85 -1.89
CA ARG A 287 4.21 10.91 -0.90
C ARG A 287 4.59 10.34 0.46
N THR A 288 5.53 10.97 1.15
CA THR A 288 5.87 10.64 2.54
C THR A 288 5.31 11.70 3.49
N THR A 289 4.70 11.26 4.59
CA THR A 289 3.97 12.11 5.51
C THR A 289 4.36 11.80 6.96
N ALA A 290 4.48 12.82 7.79
CA ALA A 290 4.72 12.64 9.21
C ALA A 290 3.47 12.07 9.90
N ILE A 291 3.58 10.92 10.55
CA ILE A 291 2.45 10.29 11.28
C ILE A 291 2.40 10.67 12.76
N ARG A 292 3.39 11.41 13.24
CA ARG A 292 3.45 12.12 14.51
C ARG A 292 4.28 13.39 14.37
N ASP A 293 4.28 14.23 15.37
CA ASP A 293 5.23 15.34 15.44
C ASP A 293 6.67 14.81 15.50
N ILE A 294 7.56 15.43 14.71
CA ILE A 294 8.98 15.10 14.61
C ILE A 294 9.77 16.35 15.01
N LEU A 295 10.68 16.20 15.95
CA LEU A 295 11.49 17.31 16.45
C LEU A 295 12.79 17.47 15.66
N PRO A 296 13.39 18.68 15.64
CA PRO A 296 14.70 18.86 15.03
C PRO A 296 15.73 17.92 15.66
N GLY A 297 16.53 17.26 14.82
CA GLY A 297 17.51 16.26 15.22
C GLY A 297 17.00 14.83 15.29
N GLU A 298 15.68 14.59 15.19
CA GLU A 298 15.15 13.24 15.06
C GLU A 298 15.41 12.67 13.65
N GLU A 299 15.72 11.40 13.56
CA GLU A 299 15.79 10.65 12.30
C GLU A 299 14.38 10.43 11.75
N LEU A 300 14.18 10.67 10.45
CA LEU A 300 12.99 10.30 9.71
C LEU A 300 13.08 8.82 9.36
N THR A 301 12.11 8.03 9.83
CA THR A 301 12.18 6.58 9.69
C THR A 301 10.87 6.02 9.14
N LEU A 302 11.00 4.97 8.31
CA LEU A 302 9.93 4.15 7.79
C LEU A 302 9.94 2.76 8.45
N SER A 303 8.90 1.99 8.32
CA SER A 303 8.96 0.55 8.60
C SER A 303 9.17 -0.23 7.30
N TYR A 304 10.21 -1.07 7.26
CA TYR A 304 10.48 -1.98 6.12
C TYR A 304 9.69 -3.29 6.22
N ILE A 305 9.08 -3.50 7.38
CA ILE A 305 8.35 -4.72 7.72
C ILE A 305 7.06 -4.34 8.42
N ASP A 306 6.21 -5.34 8.61
CA ASP A 306 5.06 -5.19 9.49
C ASP A 306 5.49 -4.93 10.94
N PRO A 307 5.13 -3.75 11.50
CA PRO A 307 5.45 -3.40 12.88
C PRO A 307 4.64 -4.19 13.92
N LEU A 308 3.54 -4.85 13.51
CA LEU A 308 2.65 -5.62 14.38
C LEU A 308 3.08 -7.09 14.54
N GLN A 309 4.33 -7.42 14.28
CA GLN A 309 4.93 -8.73 14.56
C GLN A 309 5.69 -8.72 15.89
N ALA A 310 5.85 -9.89 16.50
CA ALA A 310 6.70 -10.07 17.67
C ALA A 310 8.17 -9.68 17.36
N ARG A 311 8.91 -9.23 18.39
CA ARG A 311 10.28 -8.70 18.21
C ARG A 311 11.19 -9.65 17.44
N ASP A 312 11.20 -10.93 17.79
CA ASP A 312 12.16 -11.87 17.20
C ASP A 312 11.82 -12.15 15.73
N ALA A 313 10.52 -12.17 15.35
CA ALA A 313 10.08 -12.26 13.95
C ALA A 313 10.54 -11.02 13.15
N ARG A 314 10.32 -9.81 13.69
CA ARG A 314 10.79 -8.56 13.05
C ARG A 314 12.30 -8.59 12.80
N ARG A 315 13.09 -8.92 13.82
CA ARG A 315 14.55 -8.98 13.72
C ARG A 315 15.02 -10.05 12.73
N ALA A 316 14.40 -11.23 12.77
CA ALA A 316 14.72 -12.31 11.82
C ALA A 316 14.48 -11.88 10.37
N ARG A 317 13.34 -11.21 10.09
CA ARG A 317 13.01 -10.72 8.76
C ARG A 317 13.96 -9.63 8.28
N LEU A 318 14.30 -8.66 9.14
CA LEU A 318 15.24 -7.59 8.81
C LEU A 318 16.64 -8.14 8.52
N ARG A 319 17.11 -9.11 9.31
CA ARG A 319 18.38 -9.78 9.06
C ARG A 319 18.39 -10.56 7.75
N ALA A 320 17.31 -11.28 7.46
CA ALA A 320 17.19 -12.10 6.26
C ALA A 320 17.14 -11.24 4.98
N ASN A 321 16.38 -10.14 4.99
CA ASN A 321 16.10 -9.37 3.77
C ASN A 321 17.07 -8.19 3.58
N TRP A 322 17.51 -7.54 4.66
CA TRP A 322 18.38 -6.36 4.59
C TRP A 322 19.75 -6.55 5.24
N GLY A 323 20.00 -7.70 5.88
CA GLY A 323 21.31 -8.06 6.41
C GLY A 323 21.73 -7.33 7.70
N PHE A 324 20.80 -6.68 8.42
CA PHE A 324 21.12 -5.97 9.65
C PHE A 324 20.30 -6.44 10.85
N ASP A 325 20.88 -6.26 12.04
CA ASP A 325 20.19 -6.43 13.31
C ASP A 325 19.57 -5.09 13.75
N CYS A 326 18.25 -5.04 13.86
CA CYS A 326 17.57 -3.83 14.28
C CYS A 326 17.92 -3.45 15.72
N THR A 327 18.37 -2.22 15.89
CA THR A 327 18.74 -1.60 17.19
C THR A 327 17.79 -0.47 17.61
N CYS A 328 16.59 -0.40 17.00
CA CYS A 328 15.60 0.61 17.39
C CYS A 328 15.17 0.45 18.87
N PRO A 329 14.59 1.48 19.47
CA PRO A 329 14.25 1.47 20.89
C PRO A 329 13.39 0.26 21.32
N ILE A 330 12.42 -0.16 20.49
CA ILE A 330 11.55 -1.29 20.85
C ILE A 330 12.26 -2.63 20.72
N CYS A 331 13.24 -2.77 19.81
CA CYS A 331 14.03 -3.99 19.63
C CYS A 331 15.11 -4.17 20.71
N THR A 332 15.54 -3.09 21.36
CA THR A 332 16.57 -3.09 22.42
C THR A 332 15.99 -3.08 23.83
N LEU A 333 14.67 -3.18 23.99
CA LEU A 333 14.03 -3.28 25.29
C LEU A 333 14.58 -4.46 26.11
N PRO A 334 14.72 -4.31 27.45
CA PRO A 334 14.98 -5.44 28.35
C PRO A 334 13.92 -6.52 28.23
N HIS A 335 14.30 -7.77 28.49
CA HIS A 335 13.46 -8.95 28.28
C HIS A 335 12.03 -8.84 28.85
N PRO A 336 11.79 -8.38 30.10
CA PRO A 336 10.41 -8.27 30.61
C PRO A 336 9.53 -7.33 29.80
N HIS A 337 10.10 -6.20 29.33
CA HIS A 337 9.36 -5.22 28.51
C HIS A 337 9.12 -5.73 27.10
N THR A 338 10.03 -6.55 26.57
CA THR A 338 9.82 -7.23 25.28
C THR A 338 8.67 -8.22 25.35
N VAL A 339 8.64 -9.07 26.38
CA VAL A 339 7.53 -10.02 26.59
C VAL A 339 6.21 -9.27 26.66
N ALA A 340 6.12 -8.23 27.48
CA ALA A 340 4.90 -7.43 27.59
C ALA A 340 4.50 -6.74 26.27
N SER A 341 5.46 -6.30 25.44
CA SER A 341 5.20 -5.75 24.12
C SER A 341 4.67 -6.84 23.16
N ASP A 342 5.31 -8.01 23.12
CA ASP A 342 4.90 -9.11 22.26
C ASP A 342 3.50 -9.66 22.66
N GLU A 343 3.16 -9.66 23.95
CA GLU A 343 1.80 -9.98 24.44
C GLU A 343 0.77 -8.95 23.95
N ARG A 344 1.08 -7.65 23.98
CA ARG A 344 0.19 -6.62 23.43
C ARG A 344 0.01 -6.78 21.91
N ILE A 345 1.07 -7.09 21.18
CA ILE A 345 0.99 -7.38 19.74
C ILE A 345 0.06 -8.57 19.45
N ALA A 346 0.18 -9.64 20.23
CA ALA A 346 -0.72 -10.81 20.10
C ALA A 346 -2.18 -10.42 20.43
N GLN A 347 -2.40 -9.60 21.44
CA GLN A 347 -3.72 -9.09 21.79
C GLN A 347 -4.30 -8.18 20.70
N ILE A 348 -3.48 -7.32 20.08
CA ILE A 348 -3.86 -6.51 18.91
C ILE A 348 -4.38 -7.41 17.79
N ALA A 349 -3.63 -8.45 17.42
CA ALA A 349 -4.04 -9.37 16.36
C ALA A 349 -5.38 -10.04 16.66
N SER A 350 -5.58 -10.48 17.92
CA SER A 350 -6.85 -11.09 18.35
C SER A 350 -8.03 -10.09 18.30
N LEU A 351 -7.82 -8.85 18.74
CA LEU A 351 -8.86 -7.82 18.71
C LEU A 351 -9.23 -7.43 17.28
N ARG A 352 -8.26 -7.30 16.39
CA ARG A 352 -8.50 -7.02 14.96
C ARG A 352 -9.37 -8.11 14.34
N ALA A 353 -9.03 -9.38 14.58
CA ALA A 353 -9.79 -10.51 14.06
C ALA A 353 -11.24 -10.54 14.58
N GLU A 354 -11.46 -10.26 15.88
CA GLU A 354 -12.80 -10.23 16.47
C GLU A 354 -13.61 -9.02 15.95
N LEU A 355 -13.00 -7.84 15.83
CA LEU A 355 -13.66 -6.63 15.34
C LEU A 355 -14.02 -6.72 13.84
N ALA A 356 -13.23 -7.45 13.06
CA ALA A 356 -13.53 -7.74 11.65
C ALA A 356 -14.62 -8.80 11.46
N ASP A 357 -15.01 -9.52 12.53
CA ASP A 357 -16.09 -10.51 12.47
C ASP A 357 -17.46 -9.84 12.59
N TYR A 358 -18.19 -9.80 11.48
CA TYR A 358 -19.55 -9.25 11.40
C TYR A 358 -20.66 -10.32 11.50
N ARG A 359 -20.34 -11.58 11.84
CA ARG A 359 -21.34 -12.64 12.06
C ARG A 359 -22.18 -12.34 13.29
N ALA A 360 -23.37 -12.93 13.37
CA ALA A 360 -24.25 -12.76 14.52
C ALA A 360 -23.64 -13.30 15.85
N SER A 361 -22.74 -14.27 15.75
CA SER A 361 -22.00 -14.87 16.87
C SER A 361 -20.82 -14.04 17.37
N SER A 362 -20.43 -12.98 16.65
CA SER A 362 -19.29 -12.13 17.03
C SER A 362 -19.52 -11.45 18.39
N ARG A 363 -18.46 -11.41 19.19
CA ARG A 363 -18.44 -10.73 20.50
C ARG A 363 -17.94 -9.30 20.40
N ALA A 364 -17.60 -8.84 19.19
CA ALA A 364 -17.11 -7.48 18.94
C ALA A 364 -18.01 -6.43 19.59
N ASN A 365 -17.42 -5.46 20.20
CA ASN A 365 -18.10 -4.38 20.91
C ASN A 365 -17.20 -3.13 21.04
N PRO A 366 -17.76 -1.96 21.37
CA PRO A 366 -16.99 -0.73 21.46
C PRO A 366 -15.79 -0.78 22.41
N ALA A 367 -15.90 -1.47 23.53
CA ALA A 367 -14.79 -1.57 24.51
C ALA A 367 -13.58 -2.33 23.92
N MET A 368 -13.81 -3.31 23.06
CA MET A 368 -12.73 -4.00 22.34
C MET A 368 -12.03 -3.07 21.36
N ALA A 369 -12.76 -2.22 20.64
CA ALA A 369 -12.18 -1.25 19.72
C ALA A 369 -11.41 -0.15 20.46
N GLU A 370 -11.92 0.34 21.59
CA GLU A 370 -11.20 1.30 22.43
C GLU A 370 -9.93 0.69 23.04
N LEU A 371 -9.98 -0.60 23.46
CA LEU A 371 -8.78 -1.31 23.89
C LEU A 371 -7.75 -1.44 22.77
N LEU A 372 -8.18 -1.72 21.53
CA LEU A 372 -7.29 -1.76 20.37
C LEU A 372 -6.59 -0.42 20.15
N VAL A 373 -7.32 0.70 20.19
CA VAL A 373 -6.74 2.06 20.10
C VAL A 373 -5.69 2.26 21.20
N SER A 374 -6.03 1.93 22.45
CA SER A 374 -5.10 2.07 23.59
C SER A 374 -3.83 1.24 23.41
N LEU A 375 -3.95 0.02 22.87
CA LEU A 375 -2.79 -0.83 22.60
C LEU A 375 -1.91 -0.28 21.46
N TYR A 376 -2.50 0.30 20.39
CA TYR A 376 -1.77 0.99 19.34
C TYR A 376 -0.97 2.18 19.89
N GLU A 377 -1.56 2.98 20.77
CA GLU A 377 -0.88 4.10 21.42
C GLU A 377 0.26 3.61 22.33
N GLN A 378 0.04 2.58 23.16
CA GLN A 378 1.05 1.98 24.02
C GLN A 378 2.24 1.42 23.23
N GLU A 379 1.96 0.77 22.10
CA GLU A 379 2.98 0.27 21.18
C GLU A 379 3.55 1.34 20.25
N ARG A 380 3.01 2.56 20.25
CA ARG A 380 3.44 3.68 19.39
C ARG A 380 3.40 3.34 17.89
N VAL A 381 2.43 2.53 17.47
CA VAL A 381 2.20 2.20 16.06
C VAL A 381 1.27 3.23 15.43
N TRP A 382 1.78 4.44 15.29
CA TRP A 382 0.99 5.62 14.91
C TRP A 382 0.30 5.51 13.56
N GLY A 383 0.90 4.79 12.61
CA GLY A 383 0.31 4.55 11.28
C GLY A 383 -0.99 3.74 11.31
N THR A 384 -1.22 2.94 12.37
CA THR A 384 -2.44 2.11 12.50
C THR A 384 -3.55 2.77 13.31
N LEU A 385 -3.35 3.97 13.87
CA LEU A 385 -4.38 4.63 14.67
C LEU A 385 -5.65 4.96 13.90
N ALA A 386 -5.53 5.28 12.61
CA ALA A 386 -6.69 5.51 11.74
C ALA A 386 -7.61 4.28 11.70
N GLU A 387 -7.05 3.08 11.55
CA GLU A 387 -7.78 1.82 11.63
C GLU A 387 -8.48 1.64 12.97
N GLY A 388 -7.77 1.85 14.08
CA GLY A 388 -8.32 1.72 15.41
C GLY A 388 -9.51 2.63 15.64
N TYR A 389 -9.41 3.89 15.23
CA TYR A 389 -10.51 4.85 15.35
C TYR A 389 -11.66 4.54 14.39
N THR A 390 -11.40 4.02 13.19
CA THR A 390 -12.42 3.56 12.25
C THR A 390 -13.22 2.41 12.86
N LEU A 391 -12.55 1.41 13.42
CA LEU A 391 -13.22 0.29 14.09
C LEU A 391 -14.03 0.76 15.32
N ALA A 392 -13.50 1.71 16.10
CA ALA A 392 -14.22 2.27 17.23
C ALA A 392 -15.48 3.04 16.76
N ALA A 393 -15.39 3.82 15.69
CA ALA A 393 -16.55 4.52 15.11
C ALA A 393 -17.63 3.55 14.66
N ILE A 394 -17.24 2.48 13.96
CA ILE A 394 -18.15 1.43 13.48
C ILE A 394 -18.83 0.69 14.63
N GLU A 395 -18.07 0.32 15.67
CA GLU A 395 -18.62 -0.40 16.82
C GLU A 395 -19.59 0.44 17.63
N TRP A 396 -19.27 1.72 17.90
CA TRP A 396 -20.18 2.64 18.58
C TRP A 396 -21.45 2.91 17.76
N ASN A 397 -21.31 3.08 16.45
CA ASN A 397 -22.47 3.20 15.56
C ASN A 397 -23.29 1.89 15.53
N GLY A 398 -22.60 0.76 15.59
CA GLY A 398 -23.18 -0.57 15.61
C GLY A 398 -24.05 -0.88 16.83
N VAL A 399 -23.80 -0.21 17.95
CA VAL A 399 -24.65 -0.31 19.15
C VAL A 399 -25.66 0.83 19.27
N GLY A 400 -25.66 1.80 18.33
CA GLY A 400 -26.63 2.90 18.27
C GLY A 400 -26.20 4.17 19.03
N ASP A 401 -24.91 4.33 19.37
CA ASP A 401 -24.38 5.57 19.95
C ASP A 401 -23.78 6.47 18.87
N ALA A 402 -24.61 7.31 18.26
CA ALA A 402 -24.22 8.24 17.21
C ALA A 402 -23.17 9.26 17.65
N TRP A 403 -23.18 9.68 18.92
CA TRP A 403 -22.23 10.67 19.43
C TRP A 403 -20.82 10.12 19.56
N ALA A 404 -20.67 8.95 20.18
CA ALA A 404 -19.39 8.29 20.28
C ALA A 404 -18.87 7.91 18.87
N ALA A 405 -19.75 7.39 18.00
CA ALA A 405 -19.41 7.07 16.63
C ALA A 405 -18.85 8.27 15.86
N THR A 406 -19.55 9.41 15.89
CA THR A 406 -19.10 10.65 15.22
C THR A 406 -17.76 11.14 15.77
N ARG A 407 -17.55 11.04 17.09
CA ARG A 407 -16.26 11.43 17.71
C ARG A 407 -15.11 10.59 17.17
N TYR A 408 -15.27 9.28 17.16
CA TYR A 408 -14.23 8.37 16.66
C TYR A 408 -14.04 8.48 15.15
N ALA A 409 -15.12 8.69 14.38
CA ALA A 409 -15.03 8.94 12.94
C ALA A 409 -14.19 10.19 12.61
N ARG A 410 -14.33 11.28 13.38
CA ARG A 410 -13.48 12.48 13.21
C ARG A 410 -12.01 12.20 13.50
N LEU A 411 -11.70 11.42 14.54
CA LEU A 411 -10.34 11.00 14.83
C LEU A 411 -9.78 10.10 13.72
N ALA A 412 -10.59 9.17 13.20
CA ALA A 412 -10.22 8.33 12.08
C ALA A 412 -9.92 9.15 10.81
N ILE A 413 -10.73 10.18 10.51
CA ILE A 413 -10.49 11.11 9.39
C ILE A 413 -9.16 11.85 9.58
N GLU A 414 -8.94 12.42 10.76
CA GLU A 414 -7.73 13.20 11.06
C GLU A 414 -6.45 12.36 10.90
N HIS A 415 -6.44 11.15 11.46
CA HIS A 415 -5.31 10.24 11.37
C HIS A 415 -5.20 9.62 9.97
N GLY A 416 -6.33 9.30 9.32
CA GLY A 416 -6.37 8.73 7.99
C GLY A 416 -5.85 9.67 6.89
N ILE A 417 -6.17 10.96 6.98
CA ILE A 417 -5.60 11.96 6.06
C ILE A 417 -4.08 12.04 6.21
N ALA A 418 -3.56 11.91 7.44
CA ALA A 418 -2.12 11.98 7.70
C ALA A 418 -1.37 10.73 7.19
N SER A 419 -1.92 9.53 7.38
CA SER A 419 -1.27 8.28 7.00
C SER A 419 -1.66 7.79 5.60
N GLN A 420 -2.79 8.23 5.07
CA GLN A 420 -3.33 7.77 3.80
C GLN A 420 -3.54 8.96 2.84
N TRP A 421 -4.73 9.42 2.66
CA TRP A 421 -5.09 10.60 1.89
C TRP A 421 -6.57 10.91 2.05
N GLU A 422 -6.98 12.10 1.63
CA GLU A 422 -8.34 12.56 1.82
C GLU A 422 -9.41 11.75 1.07
N GLY A 423 -9.08 11.20 -0.09
CA GLY A 423 -9.94 10.37 -0.93
C GLY A 423 -9.86 8.87 -0.65
N HIS A 424 -9.07 8.43 0.34
CA HIS A 424 -9.01 7.03 0.71
C HIS A 424 -10.37 6.50 1.14
N GLY A 425 -10.75 5.29 0.72
CA GLY A 425 -12.06 4.71 0.95
C GLY A 425 -12.53 4.77 2.40
N ASP A 426 -11.64 4.48 3.35
CA ASP A 426 -11.97 4.52 4.78
C ASP A 426 -12.16 5.94 5.29
N VAL A 427 -11.35 6.89 4.81
CA VAL A 427 -11.52 8.31 5.14
C VAL A 427 -12.87 8.82 4.62
N VAL A 428 -13.24 8.43 3.39
CA VAL A 428 -14.54 8.76 2.79
C VAL A 428 -15.66 8.13 3.61
N GLN A 429 -15.58 6.84 3.97
CA GLN A 429 -16.58 6.17 4.81
C GLN A 429 -16.72 6.85 6.18
N MET A 430 -15.62 7.24 6.80
CA MET A 430 -15.68 7.95 8.08
C MET A 430 -16.24 9.37 7.96
N LYS A 431 -16.03 10.07 6.84
CA LYS A 431 -16.73 11.32 6.55
C LYS A 431 -18.24 11.11 6.46
N MET A 432 -18.69 10.10 5.73
CA MET A 432 -20.11 9.75 5.63
C MET A 432 -20.72 9.42 6.99
N LEU A 433 -20.02 8.63 7.83
CA LEU A 433 -20.45 8.30 9.18
C LEU A 433 -20.52 9.55 10.07
N ALA A 434 -19.54 10.44 9.98
CA ALA A 434 -19.50 11.67 10.79
C ALA A 434 -20.61 12.67 10.42
N GLU A 435 -21.07 12.68 9.15
CA GLU A 435 -22.13 13.53 8.64
C GLU A 435 -23.51 12.97 8.96
N ASP A 436 -23.72 11.67 8.72
CA ASP A 436 -24.98 10.98 8.96
C ASP A 436 -24.76 9.58 9.56
N PRO A 437 -24.57 9.48 10.89
CA PRO A 437 -24.38 8.19 11.54
C PRO A 437 -25.60 7.26 11.43
N TRP A 438 -26.80 7.81 11.31
CA TRP A 438 -28.05 7.04 11.20
C TRP A 438 -28.25 6.44 9.81
N GLY A 439 -27.83 7.14 8.76
CA GLY A 439 -27.84 6.66 7.38
C GLY A 439 -26.66 5.76 7.04
N HIS A 440 -25.62 5.74 7.87
CA HIS A 440 -24.46 4.91 7.61
C HIS A 440 -24.78 3.42 7.81
N TRP A 441 -24.22 2.54 6.96
CA TRP A 441 -24.47 1.10 6.96
C TRP A 441 -24.24 0.41 8.32
N SER A 442 -23.34 0.94 9.14
CA SER A 442 -23.02 0.36 10.45
C SER A 442 -24.05 0.70 11.54
N TRP A 443 -25.04 1.58 11.27
CA TRP A 443 -26.03 1.98 12.26
C TRP A 443 -26.79 0.80 12.85
N MET A 444 -26.71 0.65 14.17
CA MET A 444 -27.33 -0.45 14.93
C MET A 444 -26.96 -1.86 14.43
N LEU A 445 -25.88 -2.03 13.65
CA LEU A 445 -25.51 -3.29 13.01
C LEU A 445 -25.33 -4.42 14.06
N ARG A 446 -24.61 -4.15 15.13
CA ARG A 446 -24.36 -5.12 16.21
C ARG A 446 -25.65 -5.43 16.96
N THR A 447 -26.45 -4.45 17.26
CA THR A 447 -27.75 -4.58 17.94
C THR A 447 -28.73 -5.39 17.10
N ARG A 448 -28.90 -5.06 15.82
CA ARG A 448 -29.80 -5.80 14.91
C ARG A 448 -29.42 -7.26 14.78
N LYS A 449 -28.14 -7.56 14.62
CA LYS A 449 -27.64 -8.95 14.51
C LYS A 449 -27.87 -9.75 15.78
N ARG A 450 -27.62 -9.17 16.97
CA ARG A 450 -27.86 -9.84 18.25
C ARG A 450 -29.34 -10.07 18.52
N MET A 451 -30.21 -9.19 18.04
CA MET A 451 -31.68 -9.33 18.17
C MET A 451 -32.30 -10.18 17.07
N GLY A 452 -31.52 -10.69 16.11
CA GLY A 452 -32.03 -11.46 14.98
C GLY A 452 -32.83 -10.62 13.97
N TRP A 453 -32.74 -9.29 14.04
CA TRP A 453 -33.41 -8.42 13.08
C TRP A 453 -32.71 -8.46 11.73
N GLY A 454 -33.45 -8.81 10.69
CA GLY A 454 -32.94 -8.92 9.32
C GLY A 454 -32.63 -10.34 8.85
N GLN A 455 -32.86 -11.36 9.66
CA GLN A 455 -33.06 -12.72 9.15
C GLN A 455 -34.51 -12.82 8.67
N GLY A 456 -34.81 -12.12 7.56
CA GLY A 456 -36.07 -12.29 6.84
C GLY A 456 -36.16 -13.74 6.38
N ARG A 457 -37.32 -14.36 6.59
CA ARG A 457 -37.70 -15.65 6.10
C ARG A 457 -37.22 -15.84 4.65
N ALA A 458 -36.13 -16.57 4.49
CA ALA A 458 -35.85 -17.21 3.23
C ALA A 458 -36.62 -18.54 3.28
N GLY A 459 -37.67 -18.66 2.47
CA GLY A 459 -38.28 -19.92 2.13
C GLY A 459 -39.50 -20.32 2.99
N GLU A 460 -40.64 -19.69 2.81
CA GLU A 460 -41.90 -20.40 2.63
C GLU A 460 -42.20 -20.23 1.13
N GLY A 461 -41.78 -21.20 0.32
CA GLY A 461 -42.25 -21.36 -1.03
C GLY A 461 -43.72 -21.70 -0.97
N ASP A 462 -44.52 -20.92 -1.66
CA ASP A 462 -45.88 -21.27 -2.03
C ASP A 462 -45.77 -22.47 -3.01
N ASP A 463 -45.89 -23.69 -2.45
CA ASP A 463 -46.30 -24.86 -3.23
C ASP A 463 -47.80 -24.65 -3.53
N GLU A 464 -48.09 -23.92 -4.59
CA GLU A 464 -49.41 -23.96 -5.21
C GLU A 464 -49.50 -25.22 -6.06
N ASP A 465 -50.32 -26.15 -5.58
CA ASP A 465 -50.71 -27.38 -6.23
C ASP A 465 -51.31 -27.06 -7.63
N GLU A 466 -50.61 -27.43 -8.71
CA GLU A 466 -51.25 -27.58 -10.03
C GLU A 466 -52.05 -28.90 -10.01
N GLU A 467 -53.31 -28.83 -9.70
CA GLU A 467 -54.28 -29.86 -10.04
C GLU A 467 -54.39 -29.93 -11.56
N SER A 468 -53.98 -31.07 -12.11
CA SER A 468 -54.24 -31.49 -13.48
C SER A 468 -55.72 -31.87 -13.63
N ASP A 469 -56.50 -31.13 -14.36
CA ASP A 469 -57.74 -31.62 -14.96
C ASP A 469 -57.49 -32.13 -16.37
N GLU A 470 -57.59 -33.46 -16.50
CA GLU A 470 -57.86 -34.14 -17.76
C GLU A 470 -59.34 -33.97 -18.11
N GLU A 471 -59.61 -33.42 -19.29
CA GLU A 471 -60.64 -33.93 -20.26
C GLU A 471 -60.37 -33.40 -21.67
#